data_6ad2e220bb8a14e9dd81528ed668d08e
#
_entry.id   6ad2e220bb8a14e9dd81528ed668d08e
#
_cell.length_a   1.000
_cell.length_b   1.000
_cell.length_c   1.000
_cell.angle_alpha   90.00
_cell.angle_beta   90.00
_cell.angle_gamma   90.00
#
_symmetry.space_group_name_H-M   'P 1'
#
loop_
_entity.id
_entity.type
_entity.pdbx_description
1 polymer ?
#
loop_
_entity_poly.entity_id
_entity_poly.type
_entity_poly.pdbx_seq_one_letter_code
_entity_poly.pdbx_strand_id
1 'polypeptide(L)'
;TSFTLIVEPVNDAPIIAQAEDQTISEDTQGIFSFEVSDIDTGTTLNLSAISDTNAVSIEANSLDFSLTITPEDNWHGQTEITVFVSDGDLLDTTSFVLTVLPVNDEPVIASIPDVVIDEDSIFVLTLEITDIDTGEIFTLFPSTNSSSVVVFSNNQDSSITVIPDENWHGNASITIVVSDGELFDSKTFQLIVEPVNDAPLIFDAQNQTILEDNVGLFSFEVSDIDTGSVLTLSALYDTNVLSLVAESENYTIQAYPSQDWHGSTQITAVLSDGLLNDSTSFSLIVSPLNDSPIINDINDQSIP
;
A
#
# COMPACT_ATOMS: atom_id res chain seq x y z
N THR A 1 13.99 105.27 -5.24
CA THR A 1 13.77 104.21 -6.23
C THR A 1 13.82 102.86 -5.48
N SER A 2 12.70 102.10 -5.53
CA SER A 2 12.60 100.74 -5.05
C SER A 2 12.68 99.83 -6.29
N PHE A 3 13.26 98.66 -6.11
CA PHE A 3 13.24 97.58 -7.08
C PHE A 3 12.64 96.32 -6.42
N THR A 4 11.99 95.51 -7.25
CA THR A 4 11.44 94.22 -6.86
C THR A 4 12.39 93.17 -7.31
N LEU A 5 12.87 92.31 -6.34
CA LEU A 5 13.63 91.13 -6.63
C LEU A 5 12.56 89.98 -6.71
N ILE A 6 12.50 89.29 -7.83
CA ILE A 6 11.74 88.04 -7.99
C ILE A 6 12.75 86.92 -7.90
N VAL A 7 12.50 85.95 -7.01
CA VAL A 7 13.23 84.72 -6.94
C VAL A 7 12.29 83.64 -7.49
N GLU A 8 12.67 83.07 -8.60
CA GLU A 8 11.90 81.97 -9.22
C GLU A 8 12.28 80.68 -8.44
N PRO A 9 11.26 79.88 -8.08
CA PRO A 9 11.53 78.59 -7.48
C PRO A 9 12.26 77.66 -8.47
N VAL A 10 13.13 76.84 -8.02
CA VAL A 10 13.80 75.79 -8.77
C VAL A 10 13.39 74.48 -8.14
N ASN A 11 13.06 73.50 -8.98
CA ASN A 11 12.66 72.18 -8.51
C ASN A 11 13.83 71.47 -7.84
N ASP A 12 13.62 71.00 -6.62
CA ASP A 12 14.52 70.17 -5.85
C ASP A 12 14.08 68.70 -5.98
N ALA A 13 15.00 67.73 -5.79
CA ALA A 13 14.64 66.32 -5.84
C ALA A 13 13.90 65.89 -4.55
N PRO A 14 12.92 64.99 -4.64
CA PRO A 14 12.33 64.38 -3.48
C PRO A 14 13.40 63.59 -2.68
N ILE A 15 13.13 63.30 -1.42
CA ILE A 15 14.00 62.57 -0.54
C ILE A 15 13.29 61.31 -0.04
N ILE A 16 13.88 60.14 -0.23
CA ILE A 16 13.46 58.89 0.38
C ILE A 16 14.44 58.48 1.49
N ALA A 17 13.95 58.14 2.68
CA ALA A 17 14.82 57.68 3.77
C ALA A 17 15.48 56.35 3.39
N GLN A 18 16.69 56.14 3.95
CA GLN A 18 17.40 54.87 3.76
C GLN A 18 16.55 53.72 4.27
N ALA A 19 16.35 52.70 3.41
CA ALA A 19 15.67 51.46 3.77
C ALA A 19 16.60 50.54 4.57
N GLU A 20 16.01 49.78 5.48
CA GLU A 20 16.71 48.72 6.20
C GLU A 20 16.37 47.36 5.56
N ASP A 21 17.26 46.35 5.68
CA ASP A 21 17.04 45.01 5.20
C ASP A 21 15.79 44.38 5.84
N GLN A 22 15.06 43.61 5.05
CA GLN A 22 13.78 43.02 5.43
C GLN A 22 13.83 41.51 5.35
N THR A 23 12.95 40.88 6.13
CA THR A 23 12.80 39.41 6.13
C THR A 23 11.32 39.06 6.16
N ILE A 24 10.91 38.13 5.26
CA ILE A 24 9.61 37.53 5.23
C ILE A 24 9.77 36.01 5.10
N SER A 25 8.70 35.25 5.29
CA SER A 25 8.64 33.84 4.91
C SER A 25 8.16 33.71 3.48
N GLU A 26 8.56 32.65 2.78
CA GLU A 26 7.94 32.29 1.50
C GLU A 26 6.42 32.10 1.67
N ASP A 27 5.68 32.08 0.60
CA ASP A 27 4.19 31.99 0.55
C ASP A 27 3.46 33.11 1.31
N THR A 28 4.20 34.11 1.78
CA THR A 28 3.62 35.27 2.43
C THR A 28 4.03 36.56 1.72
N GLN A 29 3.13 37.56 1.73
CA GLN A 29 3.48 38.89 1.25
C GLN A 29 4.02 39.78 2.39
N GLY A 30 5.01 40.62 2.06
CA GLY A 30 5.48 41.68 2.90
C GLY A 30 4.95 43.04 2.48
N ILE A 31 4.61 43.92 3.44
CA ILE A 31 4.25 45.34 3.17
C ILE A 31 5.23 46.23 3.88
N PHE A 32 5.92 47.07 3.13
CA PHE A 32 6.99 47.96 3.61
C PHE A 32 6.69 49.40 3.28
N SER A 33 6.72 50.27 4.27
CA SER A 33 6.42 51.74 4.12
C SER A 33 7.72 52.53 4.18
N PHE A 34 7.77 53.64 3.39
CA PHE A 34 8.94 54.50 3.28
C PHE A 34 8.59 55.93 3.70
N GLU A 35 9.52 56.57 4.40
CA GLU A 35 9.44 57.98 4.71
C GLU A 35 9.93 58.74 3.49
N VAL A 36 9.00 59.53 2.89
CA VAL A 36 9.23 60.29 1.68
C VAL A 36 8.87 61.76 1.94
N SER A 37 9.68 62.68 1.49
CA SER A 37 9.47 64.09 1.61
C SER A 37 9.96 64.86 0.38
N ASP A 38 9.36 66.04 0.15
CA ASP A 38 9.83 67.00 -0.86
C ASP A 38 9.72 68.40 -0.26
N ILE A 39 10.68 69.28 -0.58
CA ILE A 39 10.68 70.66 -0.15
C ILE A 39 9.74 71.51 -0.99
N ASP A 40 9.46 71.14 -2.24
CA ASP A 40 8.58 71.84 -3.13
C ASP A 40 7.11 71.56 -2.81
N THR A 41 6.35 72.58 -2.62
CA THR A 41 4.94 72.44 -2.22
C THR A 41 4.05 72.17 -3.42
N GLY A 42 3.21 71.14 -3.33
CA GLY A 42 2.18 70.80 -4.32
C GLY A 42 2.64 69.82 -5.40
N THR A 43 3.85 69.26 -5.29
CA THR A 43 4.36 68.18 -6.13
C THR A 43 3.61 66.86 -5.86
N THR A 44 3.41 66.06 -6.88
CA THR A 44 2.86 64.70 -6.76
C THR A 44 4.04 63.73 -6.82
N LEU A 45 4.28 63.01 -5.75
CA LEU A 45 5.34 62.02 -5.66
C LEU A 45 4.86 60.67 -6.10
N ASN A 46 5.64 59.97 -6.95
CA ASN A 46 5.37 58.64 -7.45
C ASN A 46 6.46 57.68 -6.89
N LEU A 47 5.97 56.60 -6.26
CA LEU A 47 6.82 55.50 -5.77
C LEU A 47 6.82 54.36 -6.81
N SER A 48 8.01 53.79 -7.04
CA SER A 48 8.20 52.58 -7.84
C SER A 48 9.34 51.76 -7.31
N ALA A 49 9.43 50.50 -7.67
CA ALA A 49 10.54 49.63 -7.25
C ALA A 49 10.82 48.55 -8.29
N ILE A 50 12.02 48.05 -8.27
CA ILE A 50 12.47 46.89 -9.05
C ILE A 50 13.18 45.88 -8.16
N SER A 51 13.17 44.61 -8.55
CA SER A 51 13.96 43.53 -7.95
C SER A 51 15.04 43.09 -8.95
N ASP A 52 16.16 42.58 -8.47
CA ASP A 52 17.18 41.93 -9.28
C ASP A 52 16.80 40.51 -9.73
N THR A 53 15.69 39.97 -9.21
CA THR A 53 15.11 38.68 -9.64
C THR A 53 13.66 38.83 -10.11
N ASN A 54 13.21 37.91 -10.94
CA ASN A 54 11.81 37.81 -11.33
C ASN A 54 10.98 36.97 -10.34
N ALA A 55 11.61 36.37 -9.34
CA ALA A 55 10.96 35.48 -8.37
C ALA A 55 10.16 36.24 -7.28
N VAL A 56 10.11 37.58 -7.36
CA VAL A 56 9.23 38.38 -6.51
C VAL A 56 8.46 39.37 -7.37
N SER A 57 7.20 39.55 -7.08
CA SER A 57 6.36 40.61 -7.65
C SER A 57 6.28 41.81 -6.70
N ILE A 58 6.26 43.02 -7.25
CA ILE A 58 6.25 44.25 -6.46
C ILE A 58 5.08 45.13 -6.93
N GLU A 59 4.22 45.52 -5.99
CA GLU A 59 3.18 46.51 -6.18
C GLU A 59 3.49 47.74 -5.36
N ALA A 60 3.67 48.89 -6.00
CA ALA A 60 3.93 50.14 -5.34
C ALA A 60 2.67 50.97 -5.16
N ASN A 61 2.47 51.53 -3.97
CA ASN A 61 1.38 52.45 -3.65
C ASN A 61 1.96 53.85 -3.34
N SER A 62 1.76 54.80 -4.25
CA SER A 62 2.24 56.16 -4.09
C SER A 62 1.40 57.03 -3.14
N LEU A 63 0.23 56.54 -2.67
CA LEU A 63 -0.63 57.29 -1.76
C LEU A 63 -0.15 57.25 -0.32
N ASP A 64 0.42 56.12 0.09
CA ASP A 64 0.93 55.87 1.44
C ASP A 64 2.42 55.51 1.44
N PHE A 65 3.06 55.56 0.26
CA PHE A 65 4.47 55.23 0.04
C PHE A 65 4.84 53.83 0.57
N SER A 66 4.04 52.83 0.18
CA SER A 66 4.27 51.45 0.54
C SER A 66 4.55 50.56 -0.68
N LEU A 67 5.34 49.50 -0.46
CA LEU A 67 5.48 48.38 -1.40
C LEU A 67 4.85 47.16 -0.82
N THR A 68 4.05 46.46 -1.61
CA THR A 68 3.66 45.08 -1.34
C THR A 68 4.55 44.18 -2.19
N ILE A 69 5.31 43.29 -1.55
CA ILE A 69 6.21 42.35 -2.21
C ILE A 69 5.70 40.94 -1.95
N THR A 70 5.47 40.18 -3.03
CA THR A 70 4.99 38.80 -2.98
C THR A 70 5.99 37.90 -3.69
N PRO A 71 6.65 36.97 -3.00
CA PRO A 71 7.46 35.93 -3.63
C PRO A 71 6.61 35.01 -4.53
N GLU A 72 7.24 34.37 -5.52
CA GLU A 72 6.64 33.22 -6.18
C GLU A 72 6.46 32.09 -5.15
N ASP A 73 5.46 31.23 -5.38
CA ASP A 73 5.16 30.11 -4.49
C ASP A 73 6.41 29.25 -4.27
N ASN A 74 6.69 28.91 -3.01
CA ASN A 74 7.83 28.08 -2.59
C ASN A 74 9.23 28.66 -2.98
N TRP A 75 9.31 29.96 -3.23
CA TRP A 75 10.60 30.62 -3.51
C TRP A 75 11.20 31.21 -2.23
N HIS A 76 12.35 30.74 -1.85
CA HIS A 76 13.16 31.30 -0.77
C HIS A 76 14.54 31.72 -1.27
N GLY A 77 15.15 32.69 -0.60
CA GLY A 77 16.43 33.22 -1.01
C GLY A 77 16.62 34.71 -0.65
N GLN A 78 17.52 35.38 -1.34
CA GLN A 78 17.77 36.81 -1.17
C GLN A 78 17.68 37.53 -2.50
N THR A 79 17.16 38.75 -2.44
CA THR A 79 17.08 39.65 -3.60
C THR A 79 17.28 41.07 -3.15
N GLU A 80 17.91 41.93 -3.99
CA GLU A 80 18.00 43.38 -3.76
C GLU A 80 16.77 44.07 -4.35
N ILE A 81 16.10 44.89 -3.55
CA ILE A 81 15.01 45.75 -3.95
C ILE A 81 15.52 47.18 -4.04
N THR A 82 15.46 47.78 -5.22
CA THR A 82 15.72 49.20 -5.42
C THR A 82 14.41 49.95 -5.53
N VAL A 83 14.28 50.97 -4.69
CA VAL A 83 13.06 51.82 -4.58
C VAL A 83 13.37 53.21 -5.12
N PHE A 84 12.47 53.74 -5.89
CA PHE A 84 12.55 55.05 -6.52
C PHE A 84 11.38 55.91 -6.07
N VAL A 85 11.68 57.17 -5.74
CA VAL A 85 10.65 58.20 -5.60
C VAL A 85 10.93 59.32 -6.62
N SER A 86 9.90 59.77 -7.33
CA SER A 86 10.01 60.84 -8.34
C SER A 86 8.90 61.85 -8.21
N ASP A 87 9.25 63.13 -8.43
CA ASP A 87 8.31 64.25 -8.56
C ASP A 87 7.83 64.50 -10.02
N GLY A 88 8.36 63.70 -10.97
CA GLY A 88 8.12 63.80 -12.40
C GLY A 88 9.30 64.37 -13.21
N ASP A 89 10.20 65.11 -12.59
CA ASP A 89 11.39 65.69 -13.21
C ASP A 89 12.71 65.15 -12.61
N LEU A 90 12.78 65.00 -11.31
CA LEU A 90 13.89 64.47 -10.54
C LEU A 90 13.50 63.23 -9.76
N LEU A 91 14.49 62.50 -9.25
CA LEU A 91 14.27 61.29 -8.46
C LEU A 91 15.33 61.11 -7.39
N ASP A 92 14.97 60.36 -6.33
CA ASP A 92 15.86 59.82 -5.34
C ASP A 92 15.63 58.32 -5.18
N THR A 93 16.62 57.58 -4.64
CA THR A 93 16.60 56.11 -4.56
C THR A 93 17.14 55.61 -3.25
N THR A 94 16.60 54.48 -2.81
CA THR A 94 17.17 53.66 -1.72
C THR A 94 17.12 52.19 -2.12
N SER A 95 17.95 51.36 -1.49
CA SER A 95 17.86 49.89 -1.70
C SER A 95 17.95 49.15 -0.37
N PHE A 96 17.44 47.94 -0.35
CA PHE A 96 17.54 47.03 0.78
C PHE A 96 17.58 45.57 0.28
N VAL A 97 18.14 44.68 1.10
CA VAL A 97 18.09 43.24 0.85
C VAL A 97 16.80 42.69 1.45
N LEU A 98 15.99 42.02 0.62
CA LEU A 98 14.87 41.17 1.06
C LEU A 98 15.38 39.75 1.21
N THR A 99 15.25 39.18 2.41
CA THR A 99 15.50 37.78 2.69
C THR A 99 14.15 37.06 2.82
N VAL A 100 13.89 36.06 1.97
CA VAL A 100 12.74 35.17 2.04
C VAL A 100 13.20 33.85 2.66
N LEU A 101 12.63 33.54 3.81
CA LEU A 101 12.98 32.33 4.57
C LEU A 101 12.15 31.15 4.09
N PRO A 102 12.74 29.94 4.01
CA PRO A 102 11.98 28.73 3.72
C PRO A 102 10.98 28.41 4.84
N VAL A 103 9.88 27.81 4.48
CA VAL A 103 8.84 27.24 5.35
C VAL A 103 8.63 25.81 4.92
N ASN A 104 8.52 24.88 5.87
CA ASN A 104 8.29 23.49 5.54
C ASN A 104 6.94 23.28 4.86
N ASP A 105 6.95 22.62 3.71
CA ASP A 105 5.80 22.17 2.96
C ASP A 105 5.42 20.72 3.32
N GLU A 106 4.23 20.30 2.97
CA GLU A 106 3.79 18.93 3.24
C GLU A 106 4.27 17.96 2.15
N PRO A 107 4.73 16.74 2.52
CA PRO A 107 5.01 15.70 1.55
C PRO A 107 3.73 15.30 0.80
N VAL A 108 3.87 14.83 -0.44
CA VAL A 108 2.74 14.41 -1.28
C VAL A 108 2.94 12.96 -1.71
N ILE A 109 2.00 12.08 -1.34
CA ILE A 109 1.93 10.71 -1.84
C ILE A 109 1.14 10.69 -3.15
N ALA A 110 1.67 10.09 -4.21
CA ALA A 110 0.93 9.83 -5.43
C ALA A 110 -0.30 8.94 -5.17
N SER A 111 -1.31 9.02 -6.03
CA SER A 111 -2.52 8.19 -5.89
C SER A 111 -2.19 6.70 -6.00
N ILE A 112 -2.72 5.91 -5.08
CA ILE A 112 -2.55 4.46 -5.04
C ILE A 112 -3.84 3.82 -5.54
N PRO A 113 -3.81 3.01 -6.61
CA PRO A 113 -4.99 2.27 -7.06
C PRO A 113 -5.34 1.15 -6.08
N ASP A 114 -6.58 0.68 -6.14
CA ASP A 114 -6.99 -0.54 -5.44
C ASP A 114 -6.19 -1.74 -5.95
N VAL A 115 -5.90 -2.68 -5.06
CA VAL A 115 -5.01 -3.81 -5.30
C VAL A 115 -5.78 -5.10 -5.11
N VAL A 116 -5.59 -6.04 -6.05
CA VAL A 116 -6.13 -7.40 -5.99
C VAL A 116 -4.96 -8.38 -5.92
N ILE A 117 -5.00 -9.28 -4.96
CA ILE A 117 -4.02 -10.37 -4.80
C ILE A 117 -4.76 -11.67 -4.50
N ASP A 118 -4.12 -12.80 -4.74
CA ASP A 118 -4.58 -14.09 -4.24
C ASP A 118 -4.28 -14.23 -2.73
N GLU A 119 -5.09 -14.99 -2.00
CA GLU A 119 -4.75 -15.37 -0.62
C GLU A 119 -3.40 -16.09 -0.58
N ASP A 120 -2.76 -16.16 0.60
CA ASP A 120 -1.42 -16.71 0.82
C ASP A 120 -0.29 -15.99 0.07
N SER A 121 -0.61 -14.85 -0.56
CA SER A 121 0.35 -14.03 -1.27
C SER A 121 0.81 -12.84 -0.43
N ILE A 122 2.07 -12.44 -0.64
CA ILE A 122 2.65 -11.22 -0.05
C ILE A 122 2.68 -10.14 -1.13
N PHE A 123 2.19 -8.96 -0.78
CA PHE A 123 2.20 -7.79 -1.66
C PHE A 123 3.20 -6.74 -1.17
N VAL A 124 4.02 -6.23 -2.09
CA VAL A 124 4.96 -5.14 -1.81
C VAL A 124 4.68 -3.97 -2.76
N LEU A 125 4.54 -2.78 -2.19
CA LEU A 125 4.31 -1.54 -2.93
C LEU A 125 5.39 -0.52 -2.58
N THR A 126 6.09 -0.03 -3.59
CA THR A 126 6.95 1.17 -3.47
C THR A 126 6.10 2.41 -3.74
N LEU A 127 6.17 3.37 -2.84
CA LEU A 127 5.39 4.61 -2.90
C LEU A 127 6.15 5.68 -3.69
N GLU A 128 5.44 6.42 -4.52
CA GLU A 128 5.93 7.65 -5.10
C GLU A 128 5.59 8.80 -4.14
N ILE A 129 6.61 9.35 -3.51
CA ILE A 129 6.50 10.46 -2.55
C ILE A 129 7.35 11.60 -3.09
N THR A 130 6.79 12.79 -3.11
CA THR A 130 7.48 14.03 -3.49
C THR A 130 7.33 15.06 -2.38
N ASP A 131 8.32 15.92 -2.29
CA ASP A 131 8.33 17.08 -1.44
C ASP A 131 8.97 18.23 -2.19
N ILE A 132 8.51 19.48 -1.95
CA ILE A 132 9.12 20.65 -2.54
C ILE A 132 10.43 21.01 -1.79
N ASP A 133 10.49 20.67 -0.52
CA ASP A 133 11.68 20.85 0.29
C ASP A 133 12.76 19.83 -0.04
N THR A 134 13.98 20.26 -0.09
CA THR A 134 15.10 19.41 -0.49
C THR A 134 15.77 18.73 0.68
N GLY A 135 16.01 17.42 0.57
CA GLY A 135 16.79 16.64 1.54
C GLY A 135 15.96 16.00 2.65
N GLU A 136 14.65 15.97 2.51
CA GLU A 136 13.73 15.40 3.49
C GLU A 136 13.87 13.87 3.62
N ILE A 137 13.64 13.38 4.83
CA ILE A 137 13.63 11.95 5.17
C ILE A 137 12.21 11.57 5.57
N PHE A 138 11.56 10.82 4.72
CA PHE A 138 10.18 10.40 4.95
C PHE A 138 10.08 9.24 5.94
N THR A 139 9.09 9.33 6.81
CA THR A 139 8.69 8.25 7.72
C THR A 139 7.29 7.78 7.37
N LEU A 140 7.13 6.47 7.16
CA LEU A 140 5.87 5.84 6.77
C LEU A 140 5.18 5.22 7.98
N PHE A 141 3.88 5.45 8.10
CA PHE A 141 3.00 4.88 9.12
C PHE A 141 1.82 4.17 8.45
N PRO A 142 2.01 2.93 7.99
CA PRO A 142 0.91 2.16 7.41
C PRO A 142 -0.01 1.62 8.51
N SER A 143 -1.29 1.50 8.19
CA SER A 143 -2.31 0.90 9.04
C SER A 143 -3.36 0.19 8.21
N THR A 144 -4.10 -0.74 8.83
CA THR A 144 -5.19 -1.46 8.21
C THR A 144 -6.41 -1.51 9.12
N ASN A 145 -7.60 -1.63 8.55
CA ASN A 145 -8.84 -1.82 9.29
C ASN A 145 -9.17 -3.31 9.56
N SER A 146 -8.36 -4.24 9.04
CA SER A 146 -8.53 -5.69 9.23
C SER A 146 -7.52 -6.24 10.22
N SER A 147 -7.95 -7.08 11.15
CA SER A 147 -7.06 -7.83 12.04
C SER A 147 -6.35 -8.99 11.35
N SER A 148 -6.85 -9.42 10.18
CA SER A 148 -6.29 -10.52 9.38
C SER A 148 -5.30 -10.05 8.30
N VAL A 149 -4.90 -8.79 8.35
CA VAL A 149 -3.90 -8.23 7.43
C VAL A 149 -2.86 -7.48 8.24
N VAL A 150 -1.60 -7.82 8.06
CA VAL A 150 -0.48 -7.11 8.68
C VAL A 150 0.20 -6.25 7.62
N VAL A 151 0.58 -5.01 7.99
CA VAL A 151 1.27 -4.09 7.11
C VAL A 151 2.54 -3.59 7.78
N PHE A 152 3.66 -3.65 7.06
CA PHE A 152 4.96 -3.14 7.49
C PHE A 152 5.44 -2.06 6.53
N SER A 153 6.19 -1.09 7.03
CA SER A 153 6.90 -0.10 6.22
C SER A 153 8.41 -0.32 6.20
N ASN A 154 9.03 0.03 5.09
CA ASN A 154 10.47 0.20 4.97
C ASN A 154 10.74 1.64 4.51
N ASN A 155 11.21 2.48 5.43
CA ASN A 155 11.48 3.90 5.17
C ASN A 155 12.71 4.12 4.28
N GLN A 156 13.59 3.11 4.08
CA GLN A 156 14.80 3.28 3.26
C GLN A 156 14.51 3.32 1.77
N ASP A 157 13.48 2.60 1.33
CA ASP A 157 13.07 2.51 -0.08
C ASP A 157 11.63 2.99 -0.30
N SER A 158 11.04 3.62 0.71
CA SER A 158 9.67 4.12 0.69
C SER A 158 8.65 3.04 0.29
N SER A 159 8.78 1.83 0.84
CA SER A 159 7.90 0.71 0.52
C SER A 159 7.07 0.25 1.70
N ILE A 160 5.95 -0.40 1.39
CA ILE A 160 5.14 -1.16 2.33
C ILE A 160 5.07 -2.62 1.90
N THR A 161 4.99 -3.51 2.89
CA THR A 161 4.73 -4.94 2.69
C THR A 161 3.41 -5.28 3.38
N VAL A 162 2.49 -5.88 2.64
CA VAL A 162 1.17 -6.30 3.10
C VAL A 162 1.10 -7.81 3.10
N ILE A 163 0.72 -8.39 4.24
CA ILE A 163 0.66 -9.84 4.45
C ILE A 163 -0.70 -10.18 5.06
N PRO A 164 -1.62 -10.78 4.28
CA PRO A 164 -2.83 -11.40 4.82
C PRO A 164 -2.50 -12.61 5.70
N ASP A 165 -3.39 -12.96 6.63
CA ASP A 165 -3.33 -14.24 7.34
C ASP A 165 -3.48 -15.40 6.33
N GLU A 166 -2.91 -16.57 6.67
CA GLU A 166 -3.02 -17.79 5.87
C GLU A 166 -4.48 -18.15 5.62
N ASN A 167 -4.82 -18.48 4.36
CA ASN A 167 -6.18 -18.83 3.91
C ASN A 167 -7.24 -17.74 4.21
N TRP A 168 -6.84 -16.49 4.36
CA TRP A 168 -7.78 -15.40 4.53
C TRP A 168 -8.04 -14.70 3.20
N HIS A 169 -9.30 -14.65 2.80
CA HIS A 169 -9.78 -13.87 1.67
C HIS A 169 -10.84 -12.85 2.12
N GLY A 170 -10.92 -11.74 1.38
CA GLY A 170 -11.84 -10.65 1.70
C GLY A 170 -11.29 -9.29 1.35
N ASN A 171 -11.86 -8.24 1.94
CA ASN A 171 -11.46 -6.87 1.67
C ASN A 171 -10.88 -6.20 2.92
N ALA A 172 -9.81 -5.43 2.72
CA ALA A 172 -9.23 -4.58 3.73
C ALA A 172 -8.93 -3.18 3.17
N SER A 173 -9.07 -2.14 4.01
CA SER A 173 -8.59 -0.80 3.68
C SER A 173 -7.21 -0.61 4.27
N ILE A 174 -6.25 -0.21 3.45
CA ILE A 174 -4.89 0.13 3.86
C ILE A 174 -4.75 1.64 3.80
N THR A 175 -4.39 2.26 4.91
CA THR A 175 -4.10 3.69 5.00
C THR A 175 -2.62 3.88 5.27
N ILE A 176 -1.99 4.73 4.47
CA ILE A 176 -0.59 5.09 4.61
C ILE A 176 -0.53 6.57 4.94
N VAL A 177 0.19 6.90 5.99
CA VAL A 177 0.57 8.27 6.33
C VAL A 177 2.07 8.39 6.08
N VAL A 178 2.48 9.44 5.37
CA VAL A 178 3.89 9.84 5.24
C VAL A 178 4.11 11.15 5.98
N SER A 179 5.23 11.28 6.65
CA SER A 179 5.65 12.51 7.32
C SER A 179 7.11 12.81 7.02
N ASP A 180 7.43 14.09 6.83
CA ASP A 180 8.77 14.67 6.77
C ASP A 180 9.38 14.94 8.17
N GLY A 181 8.57 14.84 9.22
CA GLY A 181 8.91 15.10 10.62
C GLY A 181 8.12 16.27 11.22
N GLU A 182 7.52 17.13 10.42
CA GLU A 182 6.69 18.27 10.82
C GLU A 182 5.26 18.18 10.29
N LEU A 183 5.11 17.90 9.00
CA LEU A 183 3.85 17.80 8.29
C LEU A 183 3.63 16.38 7.76
N PHE A 184 2.45 16.12 7.18
CA PHE A 184 2.11 14.79 6.67
C PHE A 184 1.03 14.83 5.58
N ASP A 185 1.08 13.83 4.69
CA ASP A 185 -0.01 13.45 3.78
C ASP A 185 -0.47 12.02 4.04
N SER A 186 -1.65 11.66 3.59
CA SER A 186 -2.19 10.31 3.73
C SER A 186 -2.98 9.86 2.51
N LYS A 187 -2.84 8.58 2.16
CA LYS A 187 -3.64 7.92 1.12
C LYS A 187 -4.18 6.60 1.63
N THR A 188 -5.38 6.26 1.14
CA THR A 188 -6.05 5.00 1.45
C THR A 188 -6.41 4.30 0.15
N PHE A 189 -6.18 2.99 0.07
CA PHE A 189 -6.59 2.13 -1.02
C PHE A 189 -7.26 0.86 -0.50
N GLN A 190 -8.01 0.17 -1.35
CA GLN A 190 -8.61 -1.12 -1.02
C GLN A 190 -7.67 -2.25 -1.43
N LEU A 191 -7.46 -3.19 -0.52
CA LEU A 191 -6.88 -4.49 -0.79
C LEU A 191 -8.02 -5.49 -0.92
N ILE A 192 -8.07 -6.21 -2.03
CA ILE A 192 -8.99 -7.31 -2.30
C ILE A 192 -8.15 -8.57 -2.34
N VAL A 193 -8.41 -9.51 -1.44
CA VAL A 193 -7.77 -10.82 -1.41
C VAL A 193 -8.76 -11.83 -1.95
N GLU A 194 -8.43 -12.44 -3.08
CA GLU A 194 -9.27 -13.45 -3.74
C GLU A 194 -8.97 -14.85 -3.20
N PRO A 195 -9.99 -15.71 -3.04
CA PRO A 195 -9.77 -17.08 -2.61
C PRO A 195 -9.08 -17.91 -3.69
N VAL A 196 -8.20 -18.79 -3.26
CA VAL A 196 -7.53 -19.81 -4.10
C VAL A 196 -7.86 -21.16 -3.53
N ASN A 197 -8.17 -22.13 -4.41
CA ASN A 197 -8.49 -23.47 -3.95
C ASN A 197 -7.28 -24.15 -3.30
N ASP A 198 -7.48 -24.61 -2.07
CA ASP A 198 -6.56 -25.42 -1.30
C ASP A 198 -6.81 -26.91 -1.52
N ALA A 199 -5.85 -27.76 -1.21
CA ALA A 199 -6.07 -29.19 -1.26
C ALA A 199 -6.85 -29.67 -0.03
N PRO A 200 -7.81 -30.61 -0.20
CA PRO A 200 -8.46 -31.23 0.93
C PRO A 200 -7.44 -32.01 1.76
N LEU A 201 -7.76 -32.26 3.02
CA LEU A 201 -6.93 -33.03 3.93
C LEU A 201 -7.60 -34.34 4.30
N ILE A 202 -6.91 -35.48 4.10
CA ILE A 202 -7.28 -36.79 4.62
C ILE A 202 -6.28 -37.21 5.70
N PHE A 203 -6.75 -37.44 6.91
CA PHE A 203 -5.87 -37.78 8.03
C PHE A 203 -5.26 -39.18 7.91
N ASP A 204 -4.11 -39.39 8.50
CA ASP A 204 -3.34 -40.64 8.43
C ASP A 204 -4.16 -41.85 8.88
N ALA A 205 -4.31 -42.82 7.98
CA ALA A 205 -4.96 -44.09 8.27
C ALA A 205 -4.00 -45.07 9.01
N GLN A 206 -4.58 -45.77 9.95
CA GLN A 206 -3.83 -46.81 10.66
C GLN A 206 -3.94 -48.14 9.93
N ASN A 207 -2.91 -48.98 10.03
CA ASN A 207 -2.93 -50.37 9.53
C ASN A 207 -4.11 -51.17 10.11
N GLN A 208 -4.75 -51.99 9.28
CA GLN A 208 -5.97 -52.71 9.60
C GLN A 208 -5.76 -54.22 9.48
N THR A 209 -6.54 -55.00 10.23
CA THR A 209 -6.54 -56.45 10.13
C THR A 209 -7.99 -56.93 10.10
N ILE A 210 -8.29 -57.77 9.11
CA ILE A 210 -9.61 -58.48 9.00
C ILE A 210 -9.36 -60.00 8.83
N LEU A 211 -10.41 -60.79 8.93
CA LEU A 211 -10.36 -62.21 8.55
C LEU A 211 -10.72 -62.35 7.06
N GLU A 212 -10.17 -63.36 6.36
CA GLU A 212 -10.63 -63.69 5.02
C GLU A 212 -12.14 -63.96 5.04
N ASP A 213 -12.81 -63.81 3.89
CA ASP A 213 -14.28 -63.88 3.69
C ASP A 213 -15.11 -62.86 4.47
N ASN A 214 -14.48 -61.94 5.18
CA ASN A 214 -15.14 -60.82 5.86
C ASN A 214 -14.92 -59.49 5.13
N VAL A 215 -15.93 -58.64 5.24
CA VAL A 215 -15.85 -57.27 4.71
C VAL A 215 -15.15 -56.35 5.73
N GLY A 216 -14.13 -55.64 5.30
CA GLY A 216 -13.52 -54.56 6.08
C GLY A 216 -14.29 -53.25 5.83
N LEU A 217 -14.54 -52.48 6.88
CA LEU A 217 -15.09 -51.14 6.80
C LEU A 217 -14.15 -50.15 7.45
N PHE A 218 -13.66 -49.19 6.69
CA PHE A 218 -12.67 -48.18 7.14
C PHE A 218 -13.22 -46.80 6.95
N SER A 219 -13.21 -45.97 7.99
CA SER A 219 -13.69 -44.60 7.97
C SER A 219 -12.49 -43.65 8.05
N PHE A 220 -12.57 -42.56 7.32
CA PHE A 220 -11.53 -41.54 7.27
C PHE A 220 -12.05 -40.23 7.82
N GLU A 221 -11.21 -39.56 8.61
CA GLU A 221 -11.42 -38.16 8.99
C GLU A 221 -10.89 -37.29 7.87
N VAL A 222 -11.70 -36.32 7.44
CA VAL A 222 -11.37 -35.43 6.32
C VAL A 222 -11.75 -34.01 6.66
N SER A 223 -11.06 -33.07 6.06
CA SER A 223 -11.39 -31.64 6.11
C SER A 223 -11.00 -30.94 4.82
N ASP A 224 -11.57 -29.76 4.63
CA ASP A 224 -11.19 -28.85 3.57
C ASP A 224 -11.34 -27.43 4.14
N ILE A 225 -10.38 -26.53 3.84
CA ILE A 225 -10.43 -25.15 4.29
C ILE A 225 -11.42 -24.34 3.45
N ASP A 226 -11.60 -24.73 2.18
CA ASP A 226 -12.52 -24.08 1.28
C ASP A 226 -13.96 -24.39 1.62
N THR A 227 -14.73 -23.37 1.89
CA THR A 227 -16.15 -23.54 2.25
C THR A 227 -16.99 -23.94 1.05
N GLY A 228 -17.67 -25.10 1.17
CA GLY A 228 -18.60 -25.58 0.14
C GLY A 228 -17.99 -26.54 -0.87
N SER A 229 -16.75 -26.96 -0.70
CA SER A 229 -16.10 -28.01 -1.50
C SER A 229 -16.86 -29.31 -1.41
N VAL A 230 -17.03 -29.99 -2.55
CA VAL A 230 -17.64 -31.33 -2.65
C VAL A 230 -16.54 -32.37 -2.70
N LEU A 231 -16.25 -32.97 -1.54
CA LEU A 231 -15.18 -33.94 -1.40
C LEU A 231 -15.61 -35.34 -1.93
N THR A 232 -14.71 -35.92 -2.73
CA THR A 232 -14.91 -37.26 -3.34
C THR A 232 -13.79 -38.17 -2.86
N LEU A 233 -14.17 -39.32 -2.26
CA LEU A 233 -13.27 -40.36 -1.82
C LEU A 233 -13.14 -41.44 -2.90
N SER A 234 -11.91 -41.83 -3.20
CA SER A 234 -11.56 -42.95 -4.06
C SER A 234 -10.43 -43.78 -3.46
N ALA A 235 -10.08 -44.90 -4.07
CA ALA A 235 -9.00 -45.74 -3.56
C ALA A 235 -8.19 -46.41 -4.67
N LEU A 236 -6.88 -46.50 -4.42
CA LEU A 236 -5.94 -47.30 -5.23
C LEU A 236 -5.58 -48.58 -4.46
N TYR A 237 -5.63 -49.72 -5.11
CA TYR A 237 -5.41 -51.04 -4.49
C TYR A 237 -5.08 -52.10 -5.55
N ASP A 238 -4.63 -53.28 -5.08
CA ASP A 238 -4.41 -54.44 -5.96
C ASP A 238 -5.73 -55.16 -6.24
N THR A 239 -6.25 -55.02 -7.47
CA THR A 239 -7.50 -55.59 -7.93
C THR A 239 -7.48 -57.11 -8.09
N ASN A 240 -6.29 -57.77 -7.97
CA ASN A 240 -6.19 -59.22 -8.02
C ASN A 240 -6.60 -59.87 -6.68
N VAL A 241 -6.49 -59.13 -5.59
CA VAL A 241 -6.68 -59.65 -4.22
C VAL A 241 -7.82 -59.00 -3.45
N LEU A 242 -8.26 -57.80 -3.90
CA LEU A 242 -9.36 -57.04 -3.29
C LEU A 242 -10.31 -56.49 -4.33
N SER A 243 -11.57 -56.27 -3.92
CA SER A 243 -12.43 -55.27 -4.51
C SER A 243 -12.81 -54.23 -3.45
N LEU A 244 -12.85 -52.94 -3.81
CA LEU A 244 -13.19 -51.84 -2.91
C LEU A 244 -14.42 -51.08 -3.39
N VAL A 245 -15.20 -50.60 -2.43
CA VAL A 245 -16.28 -49.63 -2.65
C VAL A 245 -15.97 -48.44 -1.76
N ALA A 246 -15.68 -47.28 -2.38
CA ALA A 246 -15.50 -46.03 -1.68
C ALA A 246 -16.81 -45.22 -1.68
N GLU A 247 -17.21 -44.70 -0.52
CA GLU A 247 -18.41 -43.92 -0.32
C GLU A 247 -18.03 -42.51 0.17
N SER A 248 -18.27 -41.50 -0.67
CA SER A 248 -17.94 -40.11 -0.36
C SER A 248 -18.89 -39.47 0.65
N GLU A 249 -20.13 -39.96 0.77
CA GLU A 249 -21.10 -39.37 1.72
C GLU A 249 -20.66 -39.53 3.19
N ASN A 250 -20.01 -40.64 3.52
CA ASN A 250 -19.57 -40.96 4.89
C ASN A 250 -18.03 -41.11 4.99
N TYR A 251 -17.32 -40.87 3.90
CA TYR A 251 -15.86 -41.05 3.77
C TYR A 251 -15.42 -42.43 4.26
N THR A 252 -16.04 -43.48 3.71
CA THR A 252 -15.75 -44.86 4.06
C THR A 252 -15.29 -45.68 2.86
N ILE A 253 -14.44 -46.69 3.12
CA ILE A 253 -14.05 -47.72 2.15
C ILE A 253 -14.48 -49.08 2.70
N GLN A 254 -15.26 -49.80 1.90
CA GLN A 254 -15.55 -51.20 2.14
C GLN A 254 -14.59 -52.06 1.33
N ALA A 255 -13.87 -52.98 1.98
CA ALA A 255 -12.95 -53.87 1.33
C ALA A 255 -13.47 -55.31 1.36
N TYR A 256 -13.47 -55.91 0.19
CA TYR A 256 -13.89 -57.30 -0.03
C TYR A 256 -12.69 -58.09 -0.52
N PRO A 257 -12.00 -58.89 0.34
CA PRO A 257 -10.95 -59.82 -0.09
C PRO A 257 -11.48 -60.84 -1.11
N SER A 258 -10.63 -61.24 -2.05
CA SER A 258 -10.95 -62.41 -2.91
C SER A 258 -11.18 -63.63 -2.06
N GLN A 259 -12.06 -64.52 -2.51
CA GLN A 259 -12.40 -65.75 -1.77
C GLN A 259 -11.12 -66.52 -1.40
N ASP A 260 -11.08 -67.01 -0.14
CA ASP A 260 -9.99 -67.80 0.44
C ASP A 260 -8.59 -67.11 0.34
N TRP A 261 -8.56 -65.75 0.10
CA TRP A 261 -7.29 -65.01 0.02
C TRP A 261 -6.90 -64.42 1.38
N HIS A 262 -5.73 -64.78 1.81
CA HIS A 262 -5.08 -64.22 2.99
C HIS A 262 -3.68 -63.70 2.66
N GLY A 263 -3.25 -62.64 3.36
CA GLY A 263 -1.96 -62.01 3.10
C GLY A 263 -1.97 -60.52 3.54
N SER A 264 -1.09 -59.74 2.96
CA SER A 264 -1.00 -58.29 3.21
C SER A 264 -1.01 -57.54 1.88
N THR A 265 -1.78 -56.46 1.83
CA THR A 265 -1.84 -55.58 0.68
C THR A 265 -1.91 -54.14 1.17
N GLN A 266 -1.54 -53.17 0.30
CA GLN A 266 -1.66 -51.74 0.56
C GLN A 266 -2.92 -51.15 -0.05
N ILE A 267 -3.59 -50.30 0.69
CA ILE A 267 -4.71 -49.48 0.19
C ILE A 267 -4.28 -48.02 0.32
N THR A 268 -4.45 -47.25 -0.74
CA THR A 268 -4.26 -45.79 -0.73
C THR A 268 -5.61 -45.14 -0.92
N ALA A 269 -6.13 -44.48 0.09
CA ALA A 269 -7.32 -43.64 0.01
C ALA A 269 -6.94 -42.27 -0.56
N VAL A 270 -7.67 -41.81 -1.54
CA VAL A 270 -7.47 -40.51 -2.21
C VAL A 270 -8.72 -39.68 -2.06
N LEU A 271 -8.57 -38.51 -1.49
CA LEU A 271 -9.62 -37.50 -1.33
C LEU A 271 -9.40 -36.38 -2.35
N SER A 272 -10.45 -35.94 -3.01
CA SER A 272 -10.39 -34.85 -4.00
C SER A 272 -11.57 -33.92 -3.83
N ASP A 273 -11.31 -32.62 -4.02
CA ASP A 273 -12.32 -31.55 -4.13
C ASP A 273 -12.77 -31.30 -5.59
N GLY A 274 -12.15 -32.01 -6.54
CA GLY A 274 -12.36 -31.85 -7.98
C GLY A 274 -11.28 -31.07 -8.71
N LEU A 275 -10.40 -30.36 -7.99
CA LEU A 275 -9.25 -29.60 -8.51
C LEU A 275 -7.92 -30.18 -8.00
N LEU A 276 -7.83 -30.36 -6.69
CA LEU A 276 -6.67 -30.86 -5.98
C LEU A 276 -7.03 -32.16 -5.25
N ASN A 277 -6.03 -32.81 -4.69
CA ASN A 277 -6.23 -34.03 -3.92
C ASN A 277 -5.15 -34.23 -2.87
N ASP A 278 -5.52 -35.01 -1.83
CA ASP A 278 -4.63 -35.55 -0.82
C ASP A 278 -4.85 -37.05 -0.67
N SER A 279 -3.90 -37.75 -0.08
CA SER A 279 -3.98 -39.22 0.05
C SER A 279 -3.28 -39.75 1.28
N THR A 280 -3.86 -40.82 1.83
CA THR A 280 -3.25 -41.60 2.92
C THR A 280 -3.19 -43.07 2.56
N SER A 281 -2.19 -43.78 3.03
CA SER A 281 -1.98 -45.21 2.73
C SER A 281 -1.87 -46.01 4.01
N PHE A 282 -2.45 -47.21 4.02
CA PHE A 282 -2.37 -48.14 5.10
C PHE A 282 -2.23 -49.59 4.60
N SER A 283 -1.63 -50.45 5.42
CA SER A 283 -1.56 -51.88 5.17
C SER A 283 -2.84 -52.56 5.67
N LEU A 284 -3.49 -53.35 4.80
CA LEU A 284 -4.53 -54.27 5.18
C LEU A 284 -3.98 -55.67 5.27
N ILE A 285 -4.05 -56.26 6.48
CA ILE A 285 -3.68 -57.65 6.74
C ILE A 285 -4.97 -58.47 6.76
N VAL A 286 -5.08 -59.44 5.85
CA VAL A 286 -6.15 -60.43 5.84
C VAL A 286 -5.64 -61.73 6.46
N SER A 287 -6.16 -62.11 7.61
CA SER A 287 -5.76 -63.28 8.35
C SER A 287 -6.59 -64.48 7.91
N PRO A 288 -5.98 -65.67 7.84
CA PRO A 288 -6.70 -66.92 7.43
C PRO A 288 -7.76 -67.31 8.45
N LEU A 289 -8.86 -67.85 7.94
CA LEU A 289 -9.94 -68.48 8.70
C LEU A 289 -10.06 -69.95 8.24
N ASN A 290 -10.30 -70.89 9.16
CA ASN A 290 -10.40 -72.28 8.79
C ASN A 290 -11.70 -72.59 8.08
N ASP A 291 -11.58 -73.10 6.86
CA ASP A 291 -12.74 -73.51 6.01
C ASP A 291 -13.19 -74.92 6.29
N SER A 292 -14.44 -75.17 5.97
CA SER A 292 -14.99 -76.54 6.01
C SER A 292 -14.43 -77.39 4.87
N PRO A 293 -14.06 -78.63 5.09
CA PRO A 293 -13.60 -79.49 4.01
C PRO A 293 -14.68 -79.75 2.99
N ILE A 294 -14.34 -79.65 1.71
CA ILE A 294 -15.23 -79.89 0.58
C ILE A 294 -15.04 -81.34 0.09
N ILE A 295 -16.13 -82.10 -0.01
CA ILE A 295 -16.14 -83.43 -0.65
C ILE A 295 -16.70 -83.23 -2.04
N ASN A 296 -15.90 -83.47 -3.07
CA ASN A 296 -16.37 -83.46 -4.45
C ASN A 296 -17.28 -84.69 -4.71
N ASP A 297 -18.33 -84.51 -5.51
CA ASP A 297 -19.20 -85.62 -5.93
C ASP A 297 -18.37 -86.75 -6.59
N ILE A 298 -18.54 -87.94 -6.11
CA ILE A 298 -17.94 -89.10 -6.71
C ILE A 298 -18.92 -89.62 -7.78
N ASN A 299 -18.54 -89.57 -9.05
CA ASN A 299 -19.34 -90.09 -10.13
C ASN A 299 -19.60 -91.58 -9.90
N ASP A 300 -20.86 -92.03 -10.27
CA ASP A 300 -21.24 -93.42 -10.18
C ASP A 300 -20.22 -94.36 -10.86
N GLN A 301 -19.71 -95.28 -10.10
CA GLN A 301 -18.78 -96.31 -10.55
C GLN A 301 -19.55 -97.53 -10.93
N SER A 302 -19.53 -97.96 -12.20
CA SER A 302 -20.03 -99.22 -12.60
C SER A 302 -18.90 -100.26 -12.58
N ILE A 303 -19.10 -101.32 -11.85
CA ILE A 303 -18.20 -102.47 -11.89
C ILE A 303 -18.78 -103.48 -12.91
N PRO A 304 -17.91 -104.11 -13.68
CA PRO A 304 -18.34 -105.10 -14.71
C PRO A 304 -18.91 -106.36 -14.10
#